data_40087e58fc2f065878e10d7c4b024107
#
_entry.id   40087e58fc2f065878e10d7c4b024107
#
_cell.length_a   1.000
_cell.length_b   1.000
_cell.length_c   1.000
_cell.angle_alpha   90.00
_cell.angle_beta   90.00
_cell.angle_gamma   90.00
#
_symmetry.space_group_name_H-M   'P 1'
#
loop_
_entity.id
_entity.type
_entity.pdbx_description
1 polymer ?
#
loop_
_entity_poly.entity_id
_entity_poly.type
_entity_poly.pdbx_seq_one_letter_code
_entity_poly.pdbx_strand_id
1 'polypeptide(L)'
;MINYYTDKSFLIPENRKRVFPLLFQIHYLKNENIVAFYQVQNSIETANLVIVPLDIIYFFNTKTQKWLYNFIDEALKKDKKVWVYTSDDLGITLNRPVYTFRFGGFESKMNDKTIVMPSFLEDPYIHVLNKKFEIIPKLLMPKIGFVGQANGALITYFREFLIYLNYNFKILIKKHHSDYQPFYPIGFRRFSKLKKMENDTEIETDFIYRKKYRDGVKTSLQRQKSTVTFFENIFNNPYTFCMRGGGNFSVRFYEALIMGRIPVVLNTDIRLPFYKNMDWNIHCVLVSENNFLDEFKNFHKQCADLYFEKMQVENRNLGLKICNSESYFILIHHIFEDFNCNLNQFF
;
A
#
# COMPACT_ATOMS: atom_id res chain seq x y z
N MET A 1 -4.94 1.57 26.20
CA MET A 1 -5.74 0.43 25.63
C MET A 1 -7.00 0.97 24.96
N ILE A 2 -7.24 0.61 23.72
CA ILE A 2 -8.42 1.06 22.96
C ILE A 2 -9.59 0.11 23.20
N ASN A 3 -10.67 0.62 23.81
CA ASN A 3 -11.94 -0.09 23.97
C ASN A 3 -12.75 0.06 22.68
N TYR A 4 -13.04 -1.05 21.99
CA TYR A 4 -13.79 -1.00 20.74
C TYR A 4 -15.06 -1.84 20.75
N TYR A 5 -16.05 -1.41 19.97
CA TYR A 5 -17.27 -2.15 19.68
C TYR A 5 -17.32 -2.50 18.19
N THR A 6 -17.84 -3.67 17.87
CA THR A 6 -18.16 -4.11 16.51
C THR A 6 -19.34 -5.07 16.54
N ASP A 7 -20.11 -5.13 15.44
CA ASP A 7 -21.18 -6.11 15.32
C ASP A 7 -20.62 -7.48 14.95
N LYS A 8 -20.52 -8.35 15.97
CA LYS A 8 -19.98 -9.71 15.85
C LYS A 8 -20.80 -10.62 14.96
N SER A 9 -22.08 -10.30 14.64
CA SER A 9 -22.91 -11.11 13.76
C SER A 9 -22.37 -11.23 12.32
N PHE A 10 -21.52 -10.29 11.92
CA PHE A 10 -20.81 -10.31 10.65
C PHE A 10 -19.51 -11.12 10.65
N LEU A 11 -18.98 -11.49 11.82
CA LEU A 11 -17.71 -12.22 11.96
C LEU A 11 -17.90 -13.72 11.80
N ILE A 12 -18.53 -14.14 10.71
CA ILE A 12 -18.82 -15.52 10.34
C ILE A 12 -17.82 -16.04 9.28
N PRO A 13 -17.63 -17.36 9.14
CA PRO A 13 -16.66 -17.96 8.22
C PRO A 13 -16.78 -17.47 6.77
N GLU A 14 -18.01 -17.24 6.28
CA GLU A 14 -18.32 -16.80 4.93
C GLU A 14 -17.76 -15.40 4.64
N ASN A 15 -17.68 -14.55 5.66
CA ASN A 15 -17.18 -13.20 5.56
C ASN A 15 -15.67 -13.07 5.81
N ARG A 16 -14.98 -14.17 6.19
CA ARG A 16 -13.58 -14.15 6.64
C ARG A 16 -12.63 -13.31 5.78
N LYS A 17 -12.79 -13.36 4.44
CA LYS A 17 -11.92 -12.61 3.50
C LYS A 17 -12.21 -11.11 3.42
N ARG A 18 -13.30 -10.65 4.03
CA ARG A 18 -13.78 -9.26 3.96
C ARG A 18 -13.75 -8.56 5.31
N VAL A 19 -13.36 -9.29 6.34
CA VAL A 19 -13.28 -8.75 7.71
C VAL A 19 -12.20 -7.65 7.76
N PHE A 20 -12.49 -6.60 8.51
CA PHE A 20 -11.51 -5.56 8.81
C PHE A 20 -10.21 -6.20 9.32
N PRO A 21 -9.03 -5.88 8.78
CA PRO A 21 -7.79 -6.61 9.07
C PRO A 21 -7.43 -6.71 10.57
N LEU A 22 -7.70 -5.67 11.37
CA LEU A 22 -7.53 -5.74 12.83
C LEU A 22 -8.44 -6.80 13.45
N LEU A 23 -9.73 -6.81 13.09
CA LEU A 23 -10.68 -7.79 13.59
C LEU A 23 -10.35 -9.21 13.15
N PHE A 24 -9.72 -9.35 11.98
CA PHE A 24 -9.21 -10.63 11.52
C PHE A 24 -8.11 -11.16 12.46
N GLN A 25 -7.16 -10.31 12.86
CA GLN A 25 -6.12 -10.67 13.83
C GLN A 25 -6.71 -11.09 15.17
N ILE A 26 -7.68 -10.34 15.68
CA ILE A 26 -8.27 -10.58 17.01
C ILE A 26 -9.21 -11.79 16.99
N HIS A 27 -10.13 -11.85 16.04
CA HIS A 27 -11.23 -12.83 16.05
C HIS A 27 -10.83 -14.18 15.46
N TYR A 28 -10.11 -14.20 14.34
CA TYR A 28 -9.78 -15.44 13.64
C TYR A 28 -8.40 -15.99 14.00
N LEU A 29 -7.40 -15.13 14.15
CA LEU A 29 -6.05 -15.57 14.54
C LEU A 29 -5.84 -15.60 16.05
N LYS A 30 -6.73 -14.95 16.81
CA LYS A 30 -6.65 -14.85 18.28
C LYS A 30 -5.27 -14.37 18.75
N ASN A 31 -4.75 -13.36 18.07
CA ASN A 31 -3.43 -12.83 18.30
C ASN A 31 -3.34 -12.14 19.65
N GLU A 32 -2.69 -12.77 20.62
CA GLU A 32 -2.58 -12.30 22.01
C GLU A 32 -1.84 -10.97 22.12
N ASN A 33 -0.85 -10.71 21.28
CA ASN A 33 -0.11 -9.46 21.28
C ASN A 33 -1.01 -8.26 20.94
N ILE A 34 -1.93 -8.44 19.98
CA ILE A 34 -2.89 -7.39 19.61
C ILE A 34 -3.97 -7.20 20.70
N VAL A 35 -4.45 -8.28 21.31
CA VAL A 35 -5.47 -8.22 22.37
C VAL A 35 -5.02 -7.38 23.55
N ALA A 36 -3.71 -7.31 23.83
CA ALA A 36 -3.15 -6.43 24.87
C ALA A 36 -3.39 -4.94 24.60
N PHE A 37 -3.61 -4.53 23.35
CA PHE A 37 -3.84 -3.13 22.94
C PHE A 37 -5.30 -2.80 22.66
N TYR A 38 -6.14 -3.79 22.33
CA TYR A 38 -7.52 -3.60 21.87
C TYR A 38 -8.48 -4.51 22.62
N GLN A 39 -9.40 -3.91 23.38
CA GLN A 39 -10.39 -4.65 24.19
C GLN A 39 -11.79 -4.50 23.59
N VAL A 40 -12.44 -5.65 23.28
CA VAL A 40 -13.81 -5.65 22.76
C VAL A 40 -14.81 -5.31 23.87
N GLN A 41 -15.78 -4.45 23.54
CA GLN A 41 -16.89 -4.05 24.40
C GLN A 41 -18.20 -4.70 23.93
N ASN A 42 -19.15 -4.80 24.84
CA ASN A 42 -20.46 -5.41 24.55
C ASN A 42 -21.47 -4.39 23.99
N SER A 43 -21.21 -3.11 24.12
CA SER A 43 -22.07 -2.05 23.59
C SER A 43 -21.28 -0.85 23.09
N ILE A 44 -21.93 -0.01 22.26
CA ILE A 44 -21.34 1.23 21.74
C ILE A 44 -21.06 2.22 22.89
N GLU A 45 -21.90 2.23 23.92
CA GLU A 45 -21.81 3.17 25.06
C GLU A 45 -20.45 3.01 25.79
N THR A 46 -20.03 1.78 26.03
CA THR A 46 -18.80 1.46 26.78
C THR A 46 -17.53 1.53 25.93
N ALA A 47 -17.65 1.66 24.63
CA ALA A 47 -16.53 1.74 23.70
C ALA A 47 -16.05 3.19 23.49
N ASN A 48 -14.76 3.35 23.17
CA ASN A 48 -14.17 4.62 22.68
C ASN A 48 -14.18 4.67 21.14
N LEU A 49 -14.20 3.49 20.52
CA LEU A 49 -14.08 3.27 19.10
C LEU A 49 -15.13 2.28 18.60
N VAL A 50 -15.72 2.55 17.46
CA VAL A 50 -16.60 1.61 16.76
C VAL A 50 -15.93 1.20 15.46
N ILE A 51 -15.82 -0.12 15.23
CA ILE A 51 -15.20 -0.66 14.01
C ILE A 51 -16.30 -1.30 13.15
N VAL A 52 -16.46 -0.82 11.91
CA VAL A 52 -17.30 -1.49 10.93
C VAL A 52 -16.68 -2.86 10.63
N PRO A 53 -17.42 -3.97 10.82
CA PRO A 53 -16.82 -5.30 10.87
C PRO A 53 -16.23 -5.78 9.55
N LEU A 54 -16.78 -5.34 8.42
CA LEU A 54 -16.39 -5.76 7.08
C LEU A 54 -15.91 -4.58 6.24
N ASP A 55 -15.19 -4.91 5.17
CA ASP A 55 -14.94 -4.02 4.04
C ASP A 55 -16.25 -3.37 3.59
N ILE A 56 -16.26 -2.04 3.53
CA ILE A 56 -17.48 -1.29 3.20
C ILE A 56 -18.04 -1.63 1.81
N ILE A 57 -17.22 -2.11 0.90
CA ILE A 57 -17.64 -2.60 -0.42
C ILE A 57 -18.67 -3.74 -0.33
N TYR A 58 -18.59 -4.56 0.73
CA TYR A 58 -19.56 -5.62 0.99
C TYR A 58 -20.99 -5.08 1.05
N PHE A 59 -21.19 -4.01 1.82
CA PHE A 59 -22.51 -3.42 2.04
C PHE A 59 -23.09 -2.77 0.77
N PHE A 60 -22.23 -2.27 -0.12
CA PHE A 60 -22.65 -1.76 -1.43
C PHE A 60 -23.05 -2.92 -2.37
N ASN A 61 -22.27 -3.97 -2.41
CA ASN A 61 -22.52 -5.12 -3.28
C ASN A 61 -23.75 -5.92 -2.86
N THR A 62 -24.02 -6.01 -1.57
CA THR A 62 -25.18 -6.72 -1.00
C THR A 62 -26.42 -5.83 -0.87
N LYS A 63 -26.33 -4.55 -1.26
CA LYS A 63 -27.41 -3.55 -1.13
C LYS A 63 -27.86 -3.32 0.33
N THR A 64 -26.94 -3.48 1.28
CA THR A 64 -27.18 -3.27 2.71
C THR A 64 -26.56 -1.97 3.24
N GLN A 65 -26.39 -0.95 2.38
CA GLN A 65 -25.83 0.36 2.75
C GLN A 65 -26.63 1.05 3.87
N LYS A 66 -27.94 0.78 3.96
CA LYS A 66 -28.78 1.33 5.03
C LYS A 66 -28.29 0.88 6.41
N TRP A 67 -27.92 -0.40 6.55
CA TRP A 67 -27.33 -0.92 7.78
C TRP A 67 -25.99 -0.20 8.08
N LEU A 68 -25.10 -0.11 7.09
CA LEU A 68 -23.79 0.55 7.25
C LEU A 68 -23.94 1.99 7.76
N TYR A 69 -24.79 2.77 7.09
CA TYR A 69 -24.98 4.17 7.47
C TYR A 69 -25.65 4.30 8.85
N ASN A 70 -26.64 3.49 9.17
CA ASN A 70 -27.29 3.50 10.49
C ASN A 70 -26.28 3.16 11.60
N PHE A 71 -25.44 2.15 11.39
CA PHE A 71 -24.41 1.73 12.35
C PHE A 71 -23.37 2.84 12.59
N ILE A 72 -22.91 3.48 11.52
CA ILE A 72 -22.00 4.63 11.61
C ILE A 72 -22.67 5.82 12.30
N ASP A 73 -23.87 6.20 11.87
CA ASP A 73 -24.57 7.38 12.38
C ASP A 73 -24.96 7.20 13.85
N GLU A 74 -25.30 5.98 14.30
CA GLU A 74 -25.54 5.67 15.71
C GLU A 74 -24.28 5.88 16.55
N ALA A 75 -23.13 5.41 16.09
CA ALA A 75 -21.86 5.60 16.78
C ALA A 75 -21.47 7.09 16.85
N LEU A 76 -21.63 7.82 15.74
CA LEU A 76 -21.32 9.26 15.68
C LEU A 76 -22.23 10.09 16.58
N LYS A 77 -23.52 9.74 16.70
CA LYS A 77 -24.47 10.41 17.65
C LYS A 77 -24.05 10.26 19.12
N LYS A 78 -23.25 9.21 19.43
CA LYS A 78 -22.71 8.95 20.77
C LYS A 78 -21.26 9.44 20.90
N ASP A 79 -20.81 10.34 20.01
CA ASP A 79 -19.45 10.91 19.97
C ASP A 79 -18.33 9.85 19.90
N LYS A 80 -18.60 8.69 19.30
CA LYS A 80 -17.59 7.66 19.13
C LYS A 80 -16.79 7.87 17.86
N LYS A 81 -15.46 7.60 17.92
CA LYS A 81 -14.65 7.46 16.72
C LYS A 81 -15.11 6.22 15.94
N VAL A 82 -15.15 6.30 14.61
CA VAL A 82 -15.57 5.17 13.77
C VAL A 82 -14.46 4.83 12.78
N TRP A 83 -14.07 3.56 12.73
CA TRP A 83 -13.14 3.02 11.76
C TRP A 83 -13.89 2.24 10.69
N VAL A 84 -13.57 2.54 9.43
CA VAL A 84 -14.05 1.81 8.26
C VAL A 84 -12.87 1.35 7.43
N TYR A 85 -13.03 0.28 6.66
CA TYR A 85 -12.01 -0.29 5.80
C TYR A 85 -12.54 -0.45 4.37
N THR A 86 -11.70 -0.18 3.39
CA THR A 86 -11.97 -0.48 1.98
C THR A 86 -10.76 -1.17 1.35
N SER A 87 -10.98 -2.37 0.79
CA SER A 87 -9.98 -3.16 0.09
C SER A 87 -9.86 -2.79 -1.40
N ASP A 88 -10.74 -1.94 -1.90
CA ASP A 88 -10.71 -1.50 -3.30
C ASP A 88 -9.45 -0.69 -3.59
N ASP A 89 -8.78 -0.98 -4.70
CA ASP A 89 -7.58 -0.28 -5.14
C ASP A 89 -7.79 1.23 -5.31
N LEU A 90 -9.00 1.64 -5.68
CA LEU A 90 -9.37 3.05 -5.86
C LEU A 90 -9.91 3.68 -4.60
N GLY A 91 -10.35 2.84 -3.64
CA GLY A 91 -10.95 3.21 -2.38
C GLY A 91 -12.37 3.75 -2.51
N ILE A 92 -13.03 3.86 -1.36
CA ILE A 92 -14.36 4.47 -1.23
C ILE A 92 -14.30 5.51 -0.12
N THR A 93 -14.65 6.75 -0.43
CA THR A 93 -14.77 7.82 0.55
C THR A 93 -16.22 8.00 0.93
N LEU A 94 -16.54 7.78 2.21
CA LEU A 94 -17.89 8.03 2.75
C LEU A 94 -18.06 9.51 3.12
N ASN A 95 -19.24 10.05 2.84
CA ASN A 95 -19.60 11.41 3.30
C ASN A 95 -20.00 11.36 4.79
N ARG A 96 -19.07 10.96 5.64
CA ARG A 96 -19.19 10.85 7.10
C ARG A 96 -17.83 11.13 7.75
N PRO A 97 -17.76 11.67 8.96
CA PRO A 97 -16.51 12.00 9.66
C PRO A 97 -15.83 10.75 10.27
N VAL A 98 -15.66 9.71 9.47
CA VAL A 98 -15.07 8.43 9.87
C VAL A 98 -13.59 8.32 9.51
N TYR A 99 -12.83 7.51 10.24
CA TYR A 99 -11.46 7.14 9.87
C TYR A 99 -11.51 6.01 8.84
N THR A 100 -10.99 6.27 7.65
CA THR A 100 -11.02 5.32 6.53
C THR A 100 -9.66 4.69 6.31
N PHE A 101 -9.56 3.39 6.53
CA PHE A 101 -8.38 2.59 6.22
C PHE A 101 -8.44 2.13 4.75
N ARG A 102 -7.40 2.43 3.97
CA ARG A 102 -7.32 2.12 2.54
C ARG A 102 -5.87 1.98 2.07
N PHE A 103 -5.64 1.36 0.92
CA PHE A 103 -4.28 1.14 0.41
C PHE A 103 -3.63 2.38 -0.20
N GLY A 104 -4.38 3.33 -0.68
CA GLY A 104 -3.85 4.54 -1.28
C GLY A 104 -4.93 5.50 -1.78
N GLY A 105 -4.51 6.52 -2.51
CA GLY A 105 -5.34 7.57 -3.10
C GLY A 105 -4.50 8.79 -3.41
N PHE A 106 -5.16 9.90 -3.73
CA PHE A 106 -4.48 11.16 -4.01
C PHE A 106 -4.37 11.98 -2.73
N GLU A 107 -3.15 12.39 -2.37
CA GLU A 107 -2.89 13.24 -1.18
C GLU A 107 -3.80 14.48 -1.19
N SER A 108 -3.90 15.15 -2.33
CA SER A 108 -4.73 16.36 -2.50
C SER A 108 -6.24 16.14 -2.30
N LYS A 109 -6.71 14.88 -2.29
CA LYS A 109 -8.12 14.51 -2.12
C LYS A 109 -8.42 13.80 -0.80
N MET A 110 -7.40 13.47 -0.03
CA MET A 110 -7.54 12.80 1.25
C MET A 110 -7.61 13.80 2.40
N ASN A 111 -8.45 13.54 3.36
CA ASN A 111 -8.49 14.28 4.63
C ASN A 111 -7.61 13.60 5.70
N ASP A 112 -7.50 14.24 6.86
CA ASP A 112 -6.71 13.77 8.00
C ASP A 112 -7.24 12.48 8.64
N LYS A 113 -8.47 12.10 8.35
CA LYS A 113 -9.08 10.84 8.81
C LYS A 113 -8.85 9.69 7.83
N THR A 114 -8.12 9.92 6.75
CA THR A 114 -7.73 8.85 5.81
C THR A 114 -6.40 8.25 6.23
N ILE A 115 -6.42 6.96 6.54
CA ILE A 115 -5.26 6.19 6.98
C ILE A 115 -4.84 5.26 5.85
N VAL A 116 -3.65 5.49 5.32
CA VAL A 116 -3.07 4.62 4.29
C VAL A 116 -2.48 3.39 4.97
N MET A 117 -2.94 2.22 4.54
CA MET A 117 -2.43 0.94 4.99
C MET A 117 -1.33 0.44 4.06
N PRO A 118 -0.27 -0.17 4.58
CA PRO A 118 0.68 -0.90 3.76
C PRO A 118 0.06 -2.18 3.20
N SER A 119 0.70 -2.73 2.17
CA SER A 119 0.45 -4.11 1.77
C SER A 119 1.10 -5.04 2.80
N PHE A 120 0.30 -5.92 3.42
CA PHE A 120 0.84 -6.92 4.32
C PHE A 120 1.50 -8.04 3.51
N LEU A 121 2.74 -8.35 3.86
CA LEU A 121 3.62 -9.25 3.13
C LEU A 121 4.34 -10.18 4.10
N GLU A 122 4.54 -11.42 3.68
CA GLU A 122 5.48 -12.32 4.32
C GLU A 122 6.91 -11.98 3.89
N ASP A 123 7.90 -12.33 4.72
CA ASP A 123 9.30 -12.06 4.41
C ASP A 123 9.78 -12.82 3.16
N PRO A 124 10.11 -12.12 2.05
CA PRO A 124 10.52 -12.80 0.82
C PRO A 124 11.84 -13.55 0.93
N TYR A 125 12.72 -13.15 1.84
CA TYR A 125 13.98 -13.88 2.08
C TYR A 125 13.74 -15.29 2.59
N ILE A 126 12.73 -15.46 3.47
CA ILE A 126 12.39 -16.74 4.08
C ILE A 126 11.48 -17.55 3.13
N HIS A 127 10.42 -16.92 2.65
CA HIS A 127 9.32 -17.65 1.98
C HIS A 127 9.48 -17.81 0.47
N VAL A 128 10.41 -17.06 -0.17
CA VAL A 128 10.58 -17.09 -1.62
C VAL A 128 12.01 -17.42 -2.03
N LEU A 129 13.00 -16.72 -1.49
CA LEU A 129 14.38 -16.78 -1.98
C LEU A 129 15.25 -17.81 -1.25
N ASN A 130 14.91 -18.15 0.00
CA ASN A 130 15.77 -18.92 0.90
C ASN A 130 17.19 -18.32 0.98
N LYS A 131 17.28 -17.01 1.17
CA LYS A 131 18.51 -16.22 1.27
C LYS A 131 18.51 -15.41 2.56
N LYS A 132 19.65 -14.81 2.88
CA LYS A 132 19.77 -13.80 3.95
C LYS A 132 19.76 -12.41 3.34
N PHE A 133 19.36 -11.42 4.15
CA PHE A 133 19.51 -10.01 3.79
C PHE A 133 20.99 -9.67 3.70
N GLU A 134 21.36 -8.97 2.63
CA GLU A 134 22.69 -8.46 2.37
C GLU A 134 22.61 -7.02 1.91
N ILE A 135 23.53 -6.19 2.40
CA ILE A 135 23.67 -4.80 1.97
C ILE A 135 24.38 -4.80 0.61
N ILE A 136 23.89 -4.01 -0.31
CA ILE A 136 24.58 -3.75 -1.58
C ILE A 136 25.34 -2.43 -1.41
N PRO A 137 26.68 -2.43 -1.55
CA PRO A 137 27.49 -1.22 -1.51
C PRO A 137 27.03 -0.21 -2.58
N LYS A 138 27.18 1.08 -2.30
CA LYS A 138 26.90 2.11 -3.28
C LYS A 138 27.84 1.97 -4.49
N LEU A 139 27.27 1.90 -5.67
CA LEU A 139 28.02 1.84 -6.94
C LEU A 139 28.29 3.25 -7.46
N LEU A 140 29.22 3.39 -8.42
CA LEU A 140 29.52 4.67 -9.04
C LEU A 140 28.28 5.25 -9.77
N MET A 141 27.57 4.40 -10.51
CA MET A 141 26.30 4.73 -11.14
C MET A 141 25.14 4.08 -10.39
N PRO A 142 23.97 4.75 -10.31
CA PRO A 142 22.80 4.15 -9.69
C PRO A 142 22.32 2.96 -10.51
N LYS A 143 22.18 1.79 -9.85
CA LYS A 143 21.64 0.58 -10.45
C LYS A 143 20.22 0.33 -9.97
N ILE A 144 19.26 0.29 -10.91
CA ILE A 144 17.84 0.21 -10.60
C ILE A 144 17.14 -0.96 -11.28
N GLY A 145 16.38 -1.73 -10.47
CA GLY A 145 15.62 -2.88 -10.92
C GLY A 145 14.15 -2.58 -11.19
N PHE A 146 13.57 -3.34 -12.11
CA PHE A 146 12.13 -3.39 -12.33
C PHE A 146 11.71 -4.70 -13.01
N VAL A 147 10.68 -5.35 -12.45
CA VAL A 147 10.00 -6.48 -13.11
C VAL A 147 8.51 -6.20 -13.15
N GLY A 148 7.91 -6.14 -14.33
CA GLY A 148 6.48 -5.92 -14.39
C GLY A 148 5.92 -5.62 -15.76
N GLN A 149 4.60 -5.48 -15.81
CA GLN A 149 3.92 -5.14 -17.06
C GLN A 149 4.18 -3.69 -17.43
N ALA A 150 4.74 -3.49 -18.61
CA ALA A 150 4.89 -2.20 -19.27
C ALA A 150 4.79 -2.40 -20.77
N ASN A 151 4.01 -1.58 -21.46
CA ASN A 151 3.78 -1.72 -22.89
C ASN A 151 3.51 -0.35 -23.51
N GLY A 152 4.38 0.06 -24.43
CA GLY A 152 4.31 1.35 -25.14
C GLY A 152 3.46 1.34 -26.41
N ALA A 153 2.79 0.23 -26.74
CA ALA A 153 1.97 0.17 -27.94
C ALA A 153 0.73 1.10 -27.81
N LEU A 154 0.44 1.87 -28.84
CA LEU A 154 -0.72 2.76 -28.89
C LEU A 154 -2.05 2.02 -28.66
N ILE A 155 -2.15 0.78 -29.13
CA ILE A 155 -3.33 -0.06 -28.86
C ILE A 155 -3.56 -0.27 -27.35
N THR A 156 -2.50 -0.37 -26.57
CA THR A 156 -2.59 -0.46 -25.10
C THR A 156 -3.14 0.83 -24.50
N TYR A 157 -2.67 1.99 -24.97
CA TYR A 157 -3.17 3.29 -24.56
C TYR A 157 -4.67 3.44 -24.81
N PHE A 158 -5.12 3.14 -26.04
CA PHE A 158 -6.54 3.20 -26.40
C PHE A 158 -7.40 2.21 -25.60
N ARG A 159 -6.90 1.00 -25.37
CA ARG A 159 -7.58 0.02 -24.53
C ARG A 159 -7.73 0.53 -23.08
N GLU A 160 -6.69 1.10 -22.50
CA GLU A 160 -6.73 1.67 -21.16
C GLU A 160 -7.69 2.86 -21.09
N PHE A 161 -7.77 3.66 -22.16
CA PHE A 161 -8.74 4.76 -22.25
C PHE A 161 -10.20 4.24 -22.27
N LEU A 162 -10.49 3.21 -23.06
CA LEU A 162 -11.83 2.62 -23.10
C LEU A 162 -12.23 1.98 -21.74
N ILE A 163 -11.28 1.33 -21.06
CA ILE A 163 -11.49 0.80 -19.72
C ILE A 163 -11.83 1.94 -18.75
N TYR A 164 -11.08 3.04 -18.80
CA TYR A 164 -11.32 4.24 -18.00
C TYR A 164 -12.71 4.81 -18.24
N LEU A 165 -13.13 4.99 -19.49
CA LEU A 165 -14.47 5.50 -19.82
C LEU A 165 -15.59 4.61 -19.30
N ASN A 166 -15.48 3.28 -19.53
CA ASN A 166 -16.44 2.30 -19.04
C ASN A 166 -16.53 2.30 -17.50
N TYR A 167 -15.38 2.40 -16.82
CA TYR A 167 -15.34 2.41 -15.37
C TYR A 167 -16.03 3.68 -14.80
N ASN A 168 -15.68 4.86 -15.30
CA ASN A 168 -16.28 6.10 -14.84
C ASN A 168 -17.77 6.20 -15.21
N PHE A 169 -18.18 5.66 -16.34
CA PHE A 169 -19.59 5.53 -16.66
C PHE A 169 -20.34 4.68 -15.63
N LYS A 170 -19.75 3.57 -15.19
CA LYS A 170 -20.34 2.74 -14.12
C LYS A 170 -20.43 3.47 -12.78
N ILE A 171 -19.47 4.34 -12.45
CA ILE A 171 -19.57 5.21 -11.26
C ILE A 171 -20.73 6.19 -11.42
N LEU A 172 -20.85 6.84 -12.57
CA LEU A 172 -21.91 7.80 -12.85
C LEU A 172 -23.31 7.20 -12.68
N ILE A 173 -23.51 5.98 -13.17
CA ILE A 173 -24.79 5.25 -13.03
C ILE A 173 -24.92 4.46 -11.72
N LYS A 174 -24.05 4.74 -10.72
CA LYS A 174 -24.04 4.13 -9.39
C LYS A 174 -23.92 2.59 -9.38
N LYS A 175 -23.31 2.01 -10.42
CA LYS A 175 -22.93 0.57 -10.45
C LYS A 175 -21.59 0.29 -9.81
N HIS A 176 -20.74 1.31 -9.67
CA HIS A 176 -19.51 1.29 -8.87
C HIS A 176 -19.57 2.43 -7.86
N HIS A 177 -18.96 2.20 -6.70
CA HIS A 177 -18.98 3.14 -5.57
C HIS A 177 -17.60 3.67 -5.20
N SER A 178 -16.57 3.23 -5.94
CA SER A 178 -15.18 3.65 -5.73
C SER A 178 -14.98 5.11 -6.12
N ASP A 179 -13.97 5.73 -5.54
CA ASP A 179 -13.61 7.12 -5.82
C ASP A 179 -13.23 7.33 -7.29
N TYR A 180 -13.60 8.48 -7.83
CA TYR A 180 -13.20 8.87 -9.18
C TYR A 180 -11.69 8.94 -9.34
N GLN A 181 -11.19 8.37 -10.43
CA GLN A 181 -9.80 8.42 -10.83
C GLN A 181 -9.64 9.20 -12.13
N PRO A 182 -8.64 10.10 -12.24
CA PRO A 182 -8.29 10.70 -13.53
C PRO A 182 -7.74 9.64 -14.48
N PHE A 183 -7.83 9.92 -15.79
CA PHE A 183 -7.22 9.03 -16.77
C PHE A 183 -5.70 8.98 -16.60
N TYR A 184 -5.20 7.79 -16.39
CA TYR A 184 -3.77 7.53 -16.25
C TYR A 184 -3.42 6.21 -16.95
N PRO A 185 -2.89 6.25 -18.19
CA PRO A 185 -2.54 5.05 -18.95
C PRO A 185 -1.28 4.40 -18.36
N ILE A 186 -1.49 3.53 -17.37
CA ILE A 186 -0.43 2.99 -16.50
C ILE A 186 0.63 2.24 -17.29
N GLY A 187 0.22 1.33 -18.18
CA GLY A 187 1.14 0.50 -18.95
C GLY A 187 1.99 1.34 -19.90
N PHE A 188 1.38 2.30 -20.57
CA PHE A 188 2.04 3.20 -21.50
C PHE A 188 3.00 4.16 -20.78
N ARG A 189 2.54 4.85 -19.71
CA ARG A 189 3.39 5.76 -18.94
C ARG A 189 4.56 5.05 -18.30
N ARG A 190 4.33 3.87 -17.73
CA ARG A 190 5.39 3.05 -17.14
C ARG A 190 6.45 2.67 -18.15
N PHE A 191 6.04 2.19 -19.33
CA PHE A 191 6.95 1.89 -20.41
C PHE A 191 7.78 3.11 -20.82
N SER A 192 7.14 4.26 -21.00
CA SER A 192 7.83 5.52 -21.35
C SER A 192 8.88 5.91 -20.29
N LYS A 193 8.56 5.81 -19.00
CA LYS A 193 9.52 6.14 -17.92
C LYS A 193 10.70 5.16 -17.87
N LEU A 194 10.43 3.86 -18.00
CA LEU A 194 11.47 2.84 -18.02
C LEU A 194 12.40 3.02 -19.24
N LYS A 195 11.85 3.31 -20.42
CA LYS A 195 12.66 3.59 -21.62
C LYS A 195 13.52 4.85 -21.50
N LYS A 196 13.05 5.88 -20.80
CA LYS A 196 13.88 7.05 -20.49
C LYS A 196 15.06 6.70 -19.59
N MET A 197 14.87 5.82 -18.58
CA MET A 197 15.97 5.33 -17.75
C MET A 197 16.97 4.46 -18.53
N GLU A 198 16.48 3.54 -19.38
CA GLU A 198 17.36 2.68 -20.21
C GLU A 198 18.22 3.47 -21.21
N ASN A 199 17.71 4.62 -21.67
CA ASN A 199 18.43 5.48 -22.60
C ASN A 199 19.39 6.48 -21.90
N ASP A 200 19.36 6.56 -20.58
CA ASP A 200 20.26 7.41 -19.80
C ASP A 200 21.57 6.66 -19.52
N THR A 201 22.68 7.18 -19.99
CA THR A 201 24.00 6.55 -19.86
C THR A 201 24.60 6.60 -18.45
N GLU A 202 23.99 7.38 -17.55
CA GLU A 202 24.41 7.52 -16.15
C GLU A 202 23.61 6.62 -15.20
N ILE A 203 22.71 5.76 -15.73
CA ILE A 203 21.88 4.84 -14.93
C ILE A 203 22.06 3.40 -15.44
N GLU A 204 22.45 2.49 -14.57
CA GLU A 204 22.43 1.05 -14.85
C GLU A 204 21.02 0.50 -14.59
N THR A 205 20.44 -0.14 -15.59
CA THR A 205 19.07 -0.67 -15.50
C THR A 205 19.02 -2.18 -15.60
N ASP A 206 18.23 -2.83 -14.74
CA ASP A 206 17.93 -4.26 -14.78
C ASP A 206 16.40 -4.43 -14.88
N PHE A 207 15.86 -4.28 -16.11
CA PHE A 207 14.42 -4.27 -16.35
C PHE A 207 13.94 -5.52 -17.07
N ILE A 208 12.94 -6.18 -16.47
CA ILE A 208 12.27 -7.35 -17.03
C ILE A 208 10.83 -6.97 -17.40
N TYR A 209 10.58 -6.75 -18.68
CA TYR A 209 9.27 -6.40 -19.21
C TYR A 209 8.38 -7.63 -19.32
N ARG A 210 7.23 -7.59 -18.67
CA ARG A 210 6.20 -8.63 -18.78
C ARG A 210 5.08 -8.17 -19.72
N LYS A 211 4.65 -9.05 -20.63
CA LYS A 211 3.54 -8.74 -21.56
C LYS A 211 2.19 -8.73 -20.85
N LYS A 212 2.02 -9.54 -19.81
CA LYS A 212 0.77 -9.68 -19.03
C LYS A 212 1.06 -9.55 -17.53
N TYR A 213 0.02 -9.23 -16.76
CA TYR A 213 0.10 -9.24 -15.31
C TYR A 213 0.58 -10.61 -14.82
N ARG A 214 1.56 -10.62 -13.92
CA ARG A 214 2.24 -11.84 -13.43
C ARG A 214 2.68 -12.78 -14.55
N ASP A 215 3.06 -12.24 -15.71
CA ASP A 215 3.51 -12.98 -16.89
C ASP A 215 2.44 -13.90 -17.53
N GLY A 216 1.17 -13.74 -17.14
CA GLY A 216 0.06 -14.57 -17.61
C GLY A 216 0.16 -16.04 -17.17
N VAL A 217 0.89 -16.31 -16.09
CA VAL A 217 1.14 -17.66 -15.56
C VAL A 217 -0.15 -18.38 -15.18
N LYS A 218 -0.27 -19.65 -15.59
CA LYS A 218 -1.46 -20.47 -15.36
C LYS A 218 -1.23 -21.55 -14.29
N THR A 219 -0.01 -22.05 -14.14
CA THR A 219 0.32 -23.12 -13.18
C THR A 219 0.97 -22.58 -11.90
N SER A 220 0.89 -23.35 -10.81
CA SER A 220 1.56 -23.02 -9.54
C SER A 220 3.08 -22.89 -9.69
N LEU A 221 3.70 -23.81 -10.45
CA LEU A 221 5.15 -23.80 -10.71
C LEU A 221 5.59 -22.55 -11.49
N GLN A 222 4.83 -22.16 -12.54
CA GLN A 222 5.10 -20.93 -13.28
C GLN A 222 4.94 -19.70 -12.38
N ARG A 223 3.93 -19.71 -11.50
CA ARG A 223 3.73 -18.62 -10.52
C ARG A 223 4.91 -18.50 -9.58
N GLN A 224 5.39 -19.62 -9.04
CA GLN A 224 6.55 -19.66 -8.16
C GLN A 224 7.80 -19.12 -8.88
N LYS A 225 8.13 -19.60 -10.09
CA LYS A 225 9.27 -19.10 -10.88
C LYS A 225 9.15 -17.60 -11.14
N SER A 226 7.97 -17.13 -11.54
CA SER A 226 7.73 -15.70 -11.79
C SER A 226 7.90 -14.85 -10.52
N THR A 227 7.51 -15.37 -9.35
CA THR A 227 7.70 -14.71 -8.05
C THR A 227 9.18 -14.69 -7.65
N VAL A 228 9.91 -15.80 -7.83
CA VAL A 228 11.36 -15.87 -7.58
C VAL A 228 12.08 -14.84 -8.45
N THR A 229 11.85 -14.83 -9.76
CA THR A 229 12.47 -13.85 -10.68
C THR A 229 12.20 -12.40 -10.25
N PHE A 230 11.00 -12.12 -9.76
CA PHE A 230 10.64 -10.80 -9.28
C PHE A 230 11.47 -10.38 -8.05
N PHE A 231 11.54 -11.24 -7.04
CA PHE A 231 12.30 -10.93 -5.83
C PHE A 231 13.82 -11.03 -6.02
N GLU A 232 14.31 -11.86 -6.94
CA GLU A 232 15.74 -11.87 -7.33
C GLU A 232 16.16 -10.56 -7.99
N ASN A 233 15.32 -9.98 -8.84
CA ASN A 233 15.59 -8.66 -9.41
C ASN A 233 15.68 -7.60 -8.29
N ILE A 234 14.75 -7.59 -7.31
CA ILE A 234 14.83 -6.67 -6.16
C ILE A 234 16.09 -6.96 -5.33
N PHE A 235 16.43 -8.23 -5.11
CA PHE A 235 17.63 -8.64 -4.36
C PHE A 235 18.92 -8.12 -4.98
N ASN A 236 19.04 -8.17 -6.31
CA ASN A 236 20.27 -7.84 -7.04
C ASN A 236 20.44 -6.34 -7.34
N ASN A 237 19.44 -5.51 -7.04
CA ASN A 237 19.46 -4.09 -7.34
C ASN A 237 19.24 -3.27 -6.07
N PRO A 238 20.14 -2.29 -5.76
CA PRO A 238 19.96 -1.45 -4.57
C PRO A 238 18.74 -0.54 -4.67
N TYR A 239 18.38 -0.13 -5.88
CA TYR A 239 17.18 0.66 -6.13
C TYR A 239 16.09 -0.15 -6.84
N THR A 240 14.84 0.15 -6.50
CA THR A 240 13.66 -0.47 -7.14
C THR A 240 12.71 0.62 -7.63
N PHE A 241 12.40 0.63 -8.93
CA PHE A 241 11.47 1.61 -9.49
C PHE A 241 10.03 1.31 -9.10
N CYS A 242 9.39 2.24 -8.40
CA CYS A 242 8.05 2.16 -7.88
C CYS A 242 7.14 3.19 -8.52
N MET A 243 6.10 2.73 -9.20
CA MET A 243 5.09 3.55 -9.82
C MET A 243 3.71 2.98 -9.52
N ARG A 244 2.71 3.85 -9.41
CA ARG A 244 1.33 3.45 -9.12
C ARG A 244 0.80 2.32 -10.01
N GLY A 245 -0.11 1.54 -9.44
CA GLY A 245 -0.94 0.57 -10.15
C GLY A 245 -2.29 1.16 -10.59
N GLY A 246 -3.35 0.34 -10.55
CA GLY A 246 -4.73 0.78 -10.78
C GLY A 246 -5.16 1.89 -9.82
N GLY A 247 -4.93 1.68 -8.53
CA GLY A 247 -5.03 2.72 -7.51
C GLY A 247 -3.75 3.57 -7.43
N ASN A 248 -3.81 4.70 -6.71
CA ASN A 248 -2.65 5.56 -6.51
C ASN A 248 -1.77 5.06 -5.34
N PHE A 249 -1.23 3.87 -5.50
CA PHE A 249 -0.25 3.23 -4.61
C PHE A 249 0.56 2.18 -5.36
N SER A 250 1.61 1.68 -4.74
CA SER A 250 2.47 0.64 -5.32
C SER A 250 2.79 -0.44 -4.29
N VAL A 251 2.36 -1.67 -4.54
CA VAL A 251 2.74 -2.83 -3.70
C VAL A 251 4.26 -3.02 -3.74
N ARG A 252 4.90 -2.77 -4.89
CA ARG A 252 6.36 -2.88 -5.06
C ARG A 252 7.14 -1.98 -4.11
N PHE A 253 6.56 -0.86 -3.69
CA PHE A 253 7.15 0.01 -2.68
C PHE A 253 7.40 -0.76 -1.38
N TYR A 254 6.42 -1.50 -0.91
CA TYR A 254 6.50 -2.31 0.30
C TYR A 254 7.37 -3.55 0.11
N GLU A 255 7.32 -4.15 -1.09
CA GLU A 255 8.20 -5.27 -1.46
C GLU A 255 9.67 -4.84 -1.48
N ALA A 256 9.99 -3.64 -1.94
CA ALA A 256 11.35 -3.09 -1.89
C ALA A 256 11.79 -2.80 -0.46
N LEU A 257 10.93 -2.20 0.38
CA LEU A 257 11.24 -1.94 1.79
C LEU A 257 11.54 -3.23 2.55
N ILE A 258 10.64 -4.23 2.47
CA ILE A 258 10.84 -5.50 3.18
C ILE A 258 12.08 -6.26 2.69
N MET A 259 12.52 -6.01 1.46
CA MET A 259 13.78 -6.52 0.92
C MET A 259 15.00 -5.68 1.33
N GLY A 260 14.82 -4.59 2.09
CA GLY A 260 15.89 -3.68 2.47
C GLY A 260 16.50 -2.96 1.26
N ARG A 261 15.69 -2.65 0.25
CA ARG A 261 16.11 -1.89 -0.93
C ARG A 261 15.52 -0.48 -0.88
N ILE A 262 16.07 0.41 -1.69
CA ILE A 262 15.68 1.81 -1.73
C ILE A 262 14.63 2.00 -2.83
N PRO A 263 13.33 2.24 -2.48
CA PRO A 263 12.32 2.53 -3.47
C PRO A 263 12.58 3.87 -4.15
N VAL A 264 12.60 3.91 -5.49
CA VAL A 264 12.50 5.15 -6.27
C VAL A 264 11.04 5.32 -6.66
N VAL A 265 10.36 6.23 -6.00
CA VAL A 265 8.90 6.39 -6.09
C VAL A 265 8.55 7.55 -6.98
N LEU A 266 7.87 7.29 -8.10
CA LEU A 266 7.31 8.35 -8.92
C LEU A 266 6.11 8.99 -8.19
N ASN A 267 6.26 10.26 -7.82
CA ASN A 267 5.21 11.00 -7.14
C ASN A 267 4.07 11.34 -8.10
N THR A 268 2.95 10.70 -7.91
CA THR A 268 1.69 10.90 -8.63
C THR A 268 0.60 11.45 -7.70
N ASP A 269 0.98 12.35 -6.81
CA ASP A 269 0.12 12.81 -5.70
C ASP A 269 -0.19 11.66 -4.72
N ILE A 270 0.85 10.89 -4.36
CA ILE A 270 0.72 9.71 -3.51
C ILE A 270 0.81 10.09 -2.02
N ARG A 271 -0.06 9.49 -1.19
CA ARG A 271 0.10 9.49 0.26
C ARG A 271 0.71 8.16 0.70
N LEU A 272 1.82 8.22 1.44
CA LEU A 272 2.44 7.06 2.07
C LEU A 272 1.87 6.83 3.48
N PRO A 273 1.96 5.61 4.04
CA PRO A 273 1.51 5.32 5.39
C PRO A 273 2.19 6.25 6.41
N PHE A 274 1.49 6.57 7.50
CA PHE A 274 2.05 7.36 8.60
C PHE A 274 2.67 8.70 8.19
N TYR A 275 2.21 9.34 7.12
CA TYR A 275 2.80 10.51 6.49
C TYR A 275 3.02 11.72 7.44
N LYS A 276 2.29 11.80 8.55
CA LYS A 276 2.46 12.80 9.60
C LYS A 276 3.45 12.40 10.69
N ASN A 277 3.71 11.10 10.82
CA ASN A 277 4.45 10.52 11.93
C ASN A 277 5.81 9.97 11.51
N MET A 278 6.12 10.00 10.20
CA MET A 278 7.34 9.43 9.63
C MET A 278 7.87 10.31 8.49
N ASP A 279 9.18 10.51 8.47
CA ASP A 279 9.87 11.15 7.32
C ASP A 279 10.24 10.09 6.27
N TRP A 280 9.49 10.04 5.19
CA TRP A 280 9.74 9.10 4.11
C TRP A 280 10.98 9.40 3.26
N ASN A 281 11.56 10.62 3.36
CA ASN A 281 12.78 10.95 2.62
C ASN A 281 14.00 10.16 3.10
N ILE A 282 13.97 9.62 4.30
CA ILE A 282 15.04 8.73 4.82
C ILE A 282 14.87 7.26 4.40
N HIS A 283 13.76 6.92 3.74
CA HIS A 283 13.42 5.54 3.36
C HIS A 283 13.24 5.33 1.85
N CYS A 284 13.00 6.40 1.09
CA CYS A 284 12.80 6.30 -0.35
C CYS A 284 13.28 7.55 -1.08
N VAL A 285 13.47 7.43 -2.39
CA VAL A 285 13.72 8.56 -3.27
C VAL A 285 12.39 8.94 -3.93
N LEU A 286 11.76 10.00 -3.45
CA LEU A 286 10.52 10.50 -4.02
C LEU A 286 10.85 11.46 -5.17
N VAL A 287 10.47 11.10 -6.39
CA VAL A 287 10.81 11.86 -7.61
C VAL A 287 9.56 12.37 -8.33
N SER A 288 9.65 13.58 -8.88
CA SER A 288 8.57 14.19 -9.65
C SER A 288 8.41 13.53 -11.04
N GLU A 289 7.19 13.56 -11.60
CA GLU A 289 6.95 12.97 -12.93
C GLU A 289 7.80 13.63 -14.04
N ASN A 290 8.11 14.91 -13.94
CA ASN A 290 8.79 15.65 -14.99
C ASN A 290 10.32 15.52 -14.95
N ASN A 291 10.90 15.57 -13.73
CA ASN A 291 12.35 15.64 -13.54
C ASN A 291 12.93 14.38 -12.87
N PHE A 292 12.21 13.25 -12.94
CA PHE A 292 12.53 12.05 -12.17
C PHE A 292 13.96 11.50 -12.40
N LEU A 293 14.52 11.65 -13.59
CA LEU A 293 15.88 11.20 -13.90
C LEU A 293 16.92 12.03 -13.14
N ASP A 294 16.83 13.36 -13.26
CA ASP A 294 17.79 14.25 -12.64
C ASP A 294 17.67 14.23 -11.11
N GLU A 295 16.46 14.18 -10.58
CA GLU A 295 16.22 14.05 -9.13
C GLU A 295 16.79 12.72 -8.59
N PHE A 296 16.62 11.61 -9.31
CA PHE A 296 17.19 10.33 -8.93
C PHE A 296 18.73 10.33 -8.99
N LYS A 297 19.33 10.82 -10.09
CA LYS A 297 20.79 10.92 -10.23
C LYS A 297 21.40 11.85 -9.18
N ASN A 298 20.75 12.98 -8.92
CA ASN A 298 21.21 13.94 -7.90
C ASN A 298 21.16 13.33 -6.50
N PHE A 299 20.08 12.63 -6.15
CA PHE A 299 20.01 11.89 -4.89
C PHE A 299 21.18 10.90 -4.76
N HIS A 300 21.40 10.06 -5.78
CA HIS A 300 22.48 9.09 -5.76
C HIS A 300 23.85 9.74 -5.61
N LYS A 301 24.12 10.82 -6.35
CA LYS A 301 25.39 11.57 -6.31
C LYS A 301 25.65 12.18 -4.94
N GLN A 302 24.62 12.76 -4.29
CA GLN A 302 24.74 13.45 -3.02
C GLN A 302 24.71 12.50 -1.81
N CYS A 303 24.15 11.32 -1.95
CA CYS A 303 24.03 10.33 -0.89
C CYS A 303 25.41 9.79 -0.51
N ALA A 304 25.84 9.95 0.74
CA ALA A 304 27.08 9.36 1.24
C ALA A 304 26.97 7.83 1.31
N ASP A 305 28.08 7.11 1.07
CA ASP A 305 28.08 5.64 1.01
C ASP A 305 27.57 5.00 2.30
N LEU A 306 28.02 5.47 3.46
CA LEU A 306 27.52 4.97 4.75
C LEU A 306 26.04 5.23 4.96
N TYR A 307 25.53 6.38 4.51
CA TYR A 307 24.10 6.69 4.60
C TYR A 307 23.28 5.79 3.66
N PHE A 308 23.80 5.51 2.47
CA PHE A 308 23.19 4.60 1.50
C PHE A 308 23.06 3.16 2.05
N GLU A 309 24.10 2.67 2.71
CA GLU A 309 24.07 1.34 3.35
C GLU A 309 23.14 1.31 4.55
N LYS A 310 23.20 2.33 5.41
CA LYS A 310 22.31 2.49 6.55
C LYS A 310 20.84 2.51 6.12
N MET A 311 20.50 3.22 5.05
CA MET A 311 19.15 3.30 4.49
C MET A 311 18.59 1.92 4.13
N GLN A 312 19.42 1.00 3.61
CA GLN A 312 19.00 -0.38 3.31
C GLN A 312 18.65 -1.17 4.57
N VAL A 313 19.45 -1.04 5.65
CA VAL A 313 19.19 -1.69 6.93
C VAL A 313 17.91 -1.14 7.56
N GLU A 314 17.75 0.17 7.59
CA GLU A 314 16.56 0.83 8.13
C GLU A 314 15.31 0.48 7.33
N ASN A 315 15.39 0.42 6.01
CA ASN A 315 14.29 -0.03 5.16
C ASN A 315 13.90 -1.48 5.42
N ARG A 316 14.88 -2.37 5.63
CA ARG A 316 14.61 -3.76 6.01
C ARG A 316 13.84 -3.85 7.33
N ASN A 317 14.30 -3.14 8.35
CA ASN A 317 13.66 -3.11 9.67
C ASN A 317 12.26 -2.51 9.60
N LEU A 318 12.12 -1.38 8.90
CA LEU A 318 10.83 -0.74 8.65
C LEU A 318 9.87 -1.68 7.91
N GLY A 319 10.32 -2.28 6.80
CA GLY A 319 9.51 -3.18 5.99
C GLY A 319 8.97 -4.37 6.78
N LEU A 320 9.82 -5.00 7.60
CA LEU A 320 9.40 -6.11 8.48
C LEU A 320 8.32 -5.71 9.48
N LYS A 321 8.34 -4.47 9.96
CA LYS A 321 7.35 -3.97 10.93
C LYS A 321 6.06 -3.52 10.27
N ILE A 322 6.13 -2.63 9.27
CA ILE A 322 4.91 -2.06 8.69
C ILE A 322 4.16 -3.05 7.79
N CYS A 323 4.88 -3.96 7.11
CA CYS A 323 4.23 -4.99 6.28
C CYS A 323 3.70 -6.18 7.09
N ASN A 324 3.96 -6.22 8.39
CA ASN A 324 3.35 -7.17 9.32
C ASN A 324 2.07 -6.58 9.91
N SER A 325 0.94 -7.26 9.73
CA SER A 325 -0.37 -6.76 10.15
C SER A 325 -0.47 -6.54 11.67
N GLU A 326 0.14 -7.42 12.48
CA GLU A 326 0.19 -7.28 13.93
C GLU A 326 0.93 -6.00 14.33
N SER A 327 2.18 -5.88 13.92
CA SER A 327 3.03 -4.71 14.22
C SER A 327 2.41 -3.41 13.72
N TYR A 328 1.80 -3.43 12.53
CA TYR A 328 1.10 -2.27 11.97
C TYR A 328 -0.02 -1.78 12.89
N PHE A 329 -0.88 -2.68 13.39
CA PHE A 329 -1.99 -2.25 14.26
C PHE A 329 -1.53 -1.86 15.66
N ILE A 330 -0.39 -2.36 16.13
CA ILE A 330 0.26 -1.85 17.36
C ILE A 330 0.74 -0.39 17.13
N LEU A 331 1.35 -0.08 16.00
CA LEU A 331 1.73 1.29 15.64
C LEU A 331 0.52 2.21 15.51
N ILE A 332 -0.57 1.73 14.89
CA ILE A 332 -1.85 2.46 14.82
C ILE A 332 -2.40 2.76 16.21
N HIS A 333 -2.30 1.82 17.15
CA HIS A 333 -2.71 2.05 18.54
C HIS A 333 -1.95 3.24 19.14
N HIS A 334 -0.62 3.27 19.03
CA HIS A 334 0.19 4.37 19.56
C HIS A 334 -0.18 5.73 18.98
N ILE A 335 -0.40 5.79 17.66
CA ILE A 335 -0.85 7.02 16.98
C ILE A 335 -2.22 7.47 17.47
N PHE A 336 -3.14 6.54 17.76
CA PHE A 336 -4.49 6.90 18.23
C PHE A 336 -4.54 7.31 19.71
N GLU A 337 -3.57 6.91 20.51
CA GLU A 337 -3.38 7.40 21.88
C GLU A 337 -2.62 8.75 21.89
N ASP A 338 -1.63 8.92 21.04
CA ASP A 338 -0.89 10.17 20.85
C ASP A 338 -0.68 10.48 19.35
N PHE A 339 -1.45 11.41 18.82
CA PHE A 339 -1.38 11.81 17.41
C PHE A 339 -0.04 12.47 17.01
N ASN A 340 0.75 12.94 17.98
CA ASN A 340 2.09 13.52 17.75
C ASN A 340 3.20 12.48 17.91
N CYS A 341 2.87 11.23 18.13
CA CYS A 341 3.83 10.14 18.27
C CYS A 341 4.77 10.10 17.06
N ASN A 342 6.07 10.26 17.29
CA ASN A 342 7.08 10.11 16.25
C ASN A 342 7.44 8.64 16.10
N LEU A 343 7.04 8.03 14.99
CA LEU A 343 7.26 6.60 14.77
C LEU A 343 8.73 6.24 14.51
N ASN A 344 9.59 7.19 14.12
CA ASN A 344 11.00 6.88 13.89
C ASN A 344 11.71 6.29 15.11
N GLN A 345 11.18 6.50 16.32
CA GLN A 345 11.70 5.89 17.55
C GLN A 345 11.42 4.36 17.66
N PHE A 346 10.55 3.82 16.83
CA PHE A 346 10.18 2.40 16.84
C PHE A 346 10.93 1.58 15.78
N PHE A 347 11.73 2.21 14.94
CA PHE A 347 12.50 1.61 13.86
C PHE A 347 14.01 1.83 14.01
#